data_d51b667ecebde24b890f3c7d40191642
#
_entry.id   d51b667ecebde24b890f3c7d40191642
#
_cell.length_a   1.000
_cell.length_b   1.000
_cell.length_c   1.000
_cell.angle_alpha   90.00
_cell.angle_beta   90.00
_cell.angle_gamma   90.00
#
_symmetry.space_group_name_H-M   'P 1'
#
loop_
_entity.id
_entity.type
_entity.pdbx_description
1 polymer ?
#
loop_
_entity_poly.entity_id
_entity_poly.type
_entity_poly.pdbx_seq_one_letter_code
_entity_poly.pdbx_strand_id
1 'polypeptide(L)'
;FVCFCFLLGPFVFLGVRGQNKCKRAKRIKTFWSKWMMFLMGIRVKVQGLDKIDFSKNYIICPNHKSDLDIILMYLIIPQDFAFIGKSELLKWPVIRFFFKRGVDIPVFRDSVSKAAKCLIQAKAEIEKSRSIVIFPEGGWDNSETEMRRFKSGAFQLAIDTGLSVLPLTFKNNYQLFTDYSDFSGNSKPGIARVVIHQPINVDSLSRKDLVSLKNKTFNIIQQELT
;
A
#
# COMPACT_ATOMS: atom_id res chain seq x y z
N PHE A 1 9.55 -17.49 -1.72
CA PHE A 1 9.23 -16.20 -2.40
C PHE A 1 9.95 -16.08 -3.75
N VAL A 2 11.28 -16.12 -3.78
CA VAL A 2 12.11 -15.93 -5.00
C VAL A 2 11.77 -16.97 -6.06
N CYS A 3 11.73 -18.26 -5.75
CA CYS A 3 11.38 -19.31 -6.69
C CYS A 3 9.97 -19.13 -7.29
N PHE A 4 9.01 -18.70 -6.48
CA PHE A 4 7.65 -18.44 -6.92
C PHE A 4 7.54 -17.22 -7.83
N CYS A 5 8.35 -16.17 -7.58
CA CYS A 5 8.50 -15.04 -8.47
C CYS A 5 9.07 -15.41 -9.84
N PHE A 6 10.02 -16.35 -9.89
CA PHE A 6 10.59 -16.84 -11.15
C PHE A 6 9.59 -17.68 -11.96
N LEU A 7 8.84 -18.55 -11.31
CA LEU A 7 7.81 -19.38 -11.98
C LEU A 7 6.69 -18.55 -12.60
N LEU A 8 6.30 -17.43 -11.97
CA LEU A 8 5.26 -16.54 -12.47
C LEU A 8 5.79 -15.43 -13.39
N GLY A 9 7.10 -15.22 -13.46
CA GLY A 9 7.73 -14.18 -14.27
C GLY A 9 7.23 -14.13 -15.72
N PRO A 10 7.20 -15.25 -16.46
CA PRO A 10 6.69 -15.28 -17.85
C PRO A 10 5.21 -14.88 -17.96
N PHE A 11 4.35 -15.35 -17.06
CA PHE A 11 2.92 -15.02 -17.04
C PHE A 11 2.68 -13.55 -16.72
N VAL A 12 3.47 -12.99 -15.79
CA VAL A 12 3.45 -11.57 -15.48
C VAL A 12 3.89 -10.75 -16.69
N PHE A 13 4.97 -11.17 -17.36
CA PHE A 13 5.52 -10.47 -18.52
C PHE A 13 4.53 -10.42 -19.69
N LEU A 14 3.83 -11.50 -19.97
CA LEU A 14 2.83 -11.59 -21.04
C LEU A 14 1.50 -10.92 -20.66
N GLY A 15 1.08 -11.05 -19.39
CA GLY A 15 -0.22 -10.55 -18.91
C GLY A 15 -0.30 -9.04 -18.74
N VAL A 16 0.82 -8.35 -18.48
CA VAL A 16 0.84 -6.92 -18.18
C VAL A 16 1.20 -6.09 -19.42
N ARG A 17 0.35 -6.18 -20.47
CA ARG A 17 0.48 -5.43 -21.72
C ARG A 17 -0.85 -4.78 -22.12
N GLY A 18 -0.78 -3.70 -22.93
CA GLY A 18 -1.94 -3.00 -23.50
C GLY A 18 -2.70 -2.12 -22.48
N GLN A 19 -3.88 -1.64 -22.90
CA GLN A 19 -4.67 -0.64 -22.15
C GLN A 19 -5.13 -1.12 -20.77
N ASN A 20 -5.45 -2.41 -20.59
CA ASN A 20 -5.93 -2.99 -19.34
C ASN A 20 -4.81 -3.57 -18.45
N LYS A 21 -3.56 -3.15 -18.66
CA LYS A 21 -2.39 -3.71 -17.95
C LYS A 21 -2.50 -3.64 -16.42
N CYS A 22 -3.02 -2.54 -15.86
CA CYS A 22 -3.14 -2.35 -14.42
C CYS A 22 -4.15 -3.31 -13.81
N LYS A 23 -5.35 -3.44 -14.42
CA LYS A 23 -6.37 -4.40 -13.98
C LYS A 23 -5.88 -5.86 -14.05
N ARG A 24 -5.15 -6.21 -15.13
CA ARG A 24 -4.55 -7.55 -15.26
C ARG A 24 -3.45 -7.77 -14.21
N ALA A 25 -2.57 -6.80 -14.02
CA ALA A 25 -1.54 -6.86 -12.98
C ALA A 25 -2.15 -7.05 -11.59
N LYS A 26 -3.22 -6.32 -11.27
CA LYS A 26 -3.94 -6.50 -10.02
C LYS A 26 -4.49 -7.93 -9.88
N ARG A 27 -5.15 -8.48 -10.90
CA ARG A 27 -5.67 -9.86 -10.87
C ARG A 27 -4.56 -10.88 -10.61
N ILE A 28 -3.42 -10.74 -11.29
CA ILE A 28 -2.25 -11.60 -11.10
C ILE A 28 -1.72 -11.48 -9.66
N LYS A 29 -1.54 -10.25 -9.16
CA LYS A 29 -1.07 -10.00 -7.80
C LYS A 29 -2.06 -10.52 -6.75
N THR A 30 -3.38 -10.36 -6.97
CA THR A 30 -4.42 -10.91 -6.07
C THR A 30 -4.41 -12.44 -6.05
N PHE A 31 -4.30 -13.08 -7.21
CA PHE A 31 -4.18 -14.55 -7.29
C PHE A 31 -2.95 -15.03 -6.53
N TRP A 32 -1.81 -14.38 -6.77
CA TRP A 32 -0.56 -14.69 -6.11
C TRP A 32 -0.63 -14.47 -4.59
N SER A 33 -1.24 -13.36 -4.14
CA SER A 33 -1.47 -13.09 -2.72
C SER A 33 -2.31 -14.18 -2.04
N LYS A 34 -3.37 -14.67 -2.71
CA LYS A 34 -4.19 -15.78 -2.18
C LYS A 34 -3.35 -17.04 -1.95
N TRP A 35 -2.51 -17.41 -2.93
CA TRP A 35 -1.62 -18.55 -2.81
C TRP A 35 -0.59 -18.39 -1.71
N MET A 36 0.03 -17.23 -1.60
CA MET A 36 0.98 -16.92 -0.53
C MET A 36 0.33 -17.06 0.85
N MET A 37 -0.86 -16.48 1.04
CA MET A 37 -1.59 -16.59 2.31
C MET A 37 -1.94 -18.04 2.65
N PHE A 38 -2.36 -18.81 1.65
CA PHE A 38 -2.66 -20.24 1.82
C PHE A 38 -1.41 -21.02 2.24
N LEU A 39 -0.28 -20.85 1.55
CA LEU A 39 0.99 -21.54 1.85
C LEU A 39 1.55 -21.16 3.24
N MET A 40 1.37 -19.89 3.65
CA MET A 40 1.79 -19.43 4.98
C MET A 40 0.81 -19.84 6.09
N GLY A 41 -0.34 -20.44 5.77
CA GLY A 41 -1.39 -20.74 6.75
C GLY A 41 -2.00 -19.52 7.42
N ILE A 42 -1.99 -18.35 6.74
CA ILE A 42 -2.49 -17.09 7.28
C ILE A 42 -3.91 -16.85 6.75
N ARG A 43 -4.86 -16.65 7.66
CA ARG A 43 -6.22 -16.19 7.37
C ARG A 43 -6.33 -14.69 7.60
N VAL A 44 -7.28 -14.03 6.93
CA VAL A 44 -7.48 -12.58 7.06
C VAL A 44 -8.84 -12.31 7.70
N LYS A 45 -8.87 -11.48 8.74
CA LYS A 45 -10.09 -10.92 9.33
C LYS A 45 -10.07 -9.42 9.14
N VAL A 46 -11.05 -8.90 8.37
CA VAL A 46 -11.20 -7.48 8.08
C VAL A 46 -12.42 -6.93 8.79
N GLN A 47 -12.27 -5.77 9.45
CA GLN A 47 -13.37 -4.99 10.04
C GLN A 47 -13.57 -3.71 9.24
N GLY A 48 -14.81 -3.23 9.12
CA GLY A 48 -15.15 -1.96 8.49
C GLY A 48 -15.20 -1.98 6.96
N LEU A 49 -15.01 -3.13 6.32
CA LEU A 49 -15.07 -3.27 4.86
C LEU A 49 -16.45 -2.90 4.30
N ASP A 50 -17.50 -3.27 5.01
CA ASP A 50 -18.91 -3.03 4.69
C ASP A 50 -19.32 -1.56 4.72
N LYS A 51 -18.52 -0.70 5.37
CA LYS A 51 -18.78 0.73 5.55
C LYS A 51 -18.13 1.61 4.48
N ILE A 52 -17.41 1.02 3.53
CA ILE A 52 -16.65 1.76 2.53
C ILE A 52 -17.28 1.63 1.16
N ASP A 53 -17.52 2.77 0.54
CA ASP A 53 -17.98 2.85 -0.86
C ASP A 53 -16.79 2.69 -1.81
N PHE A 54 -16.51 1.45 -2.20
CA PHE A 54 -15.41 1.14 -3.13
C PHE A 54 -15.70 1.48 -4.61
N SER A 55 -16.82 2.12 -4.92
CA SER A 55 -17.02 2.77 -6.22
C SER A 55 -16.20 4.06 -6.35
N LYS A 56 -15.77 4.64 -5.22
CA LYS A 56 -14.94 5.84 -5.11
C LYS A 56 -13.46 5.49 -5.01
N ASN A 57 -12.62 6.44 -5.43
CA ASN A 57 -11.17 6.35 -5.24
C ASN A 57 -10.74 7.06 -3.96
N TYR A 58 -9.63 6.60 -3.39
CA TYR A 58 -9.09 7.07 -2.12
C TYR A 58 -7.58 7.23 -2.16
N ILE A 59 -7.05 8.10 -1.31
CA ILE A 59 -5.67 8.03 -0.86
C ILE A 59 -5.66 7.11 0.36
N ILE A 60 -5.24 5.86 0.16
CA ILE A 60 -5.24 4.82 1.20
C ILE A 60 -3.94 4.94 2.00
N CYS A 61 -4.07 5.17 3.30
CA CYS A 61 -2.97 5.41 4.21
C CYS A 61 -2.93 4.32 5.30
N PRO A 62 -2.25 3.19 5.06
CA PRO A 62 -2.04 2.17 6.10
C PRO A 62 -0.79 2.45 6.93
N ASN A 63 -0.72 1.88 8.15
CA ASN A 63 0.55 1.67 8.85
C ASN A 63 1.36 0.57 8.15
N HIS A 64 2.69 0.50 8.43
CA HIS A 64 3.56 -0.43 7.71
C HIS A 64 4.68 -0.99 8.60
N LYS A 65 4.58 -2.29 8.92
CA LYS A 65 5.54 -3.00 9.75
C LYS A 65 5.92 -4.39 9.23
N SER A 66 5.38 -4.79 8.06
CA SER A 66 5.62 -6.11 7.48
C SER A 66 5.39 -6.08 5.96
N ASP A 67 6.14 -6.88 5.22
CA ASP A 67 5.86 -7.12 3.79
C ASP A 67 4.50 -7.77 3.55
N LEU A 68 3.95 -8.43 4.58
CA LEU A 68 2.60 -8.98 4.57
C LEU A 68 1.55 -7.89 4.33
N ASP A 69 1.80 -6.64 4.75
CA ASP A 69 0.90 -5.50 4.54
C ASP A 69 0.64 -5.27 3.05
N ILE A 70 1.69 -5.38 2.22
CA ILE A 70 1.61 -5.22 0.77
C ILE A 70 0.79 -6.36 0.15
N ILE A 71 1.01 -7.60 0.59
CA ILE A 71 0.29 -8.79 0.11
C ILE A 71 -1.20 -8.67 0.42
N LEU A 72 -1.54 -8.27 1.66
CA LEU A 72 -2.91 -8.15 2.12
C LEU A 72 -3.69 -7.05 1.39
N MET A 73 -3.06 -5.95 0.99
CA MET A 73 -3.73 -4.89 0.23
C MET A 73 -4.41 -5.43 -1.03
N TYR A 74 -3.79 -6.39 -1.75
CA TYR A 74 -4.39 -7.00 -2.95
C TYR A 74 -5.58 -7.89 -2.65
N LEU A 75 -5.76 -8.35 -1.42
CA LEU A 75 -6.87 -9.20 -0.99
C LEU A 75 -8.05 -8.37 -0.46
N ILE A 76 -7.76 -7.27 0.23
CA ILE A 76 -8.76 -6.50 0.97
C ILE A 76 -9.33 -5.32 0.19
N ILE A 77 -8.57 -4.71 -0.73
CA ILE A 77 -9.04 -3.58 -1.53
C ILE A 77 -9.54 -4.07 -2.88
N PRO A 78 -10.87 -3.99 -3.16
CA PRO A 78 -11.43 -4.55 -4.38
C PRO A 78 -11.16 -3.72 -5.63
N GLN A 79 -11.16 -2.36 -5.56
CA GLN A 79 -10.90 -1.49 -6.69
C GLN A 79 -9.42 -1.49 -7.12
N ASP A 80 -9.16 -0.96 -8.32
CA ASP A 80 -7.79 -0.80 -8.81
C ASP A 80 -7.05 0.30 -8.05
N PHE A 81 -5.78 0.07 -7.79
CA PHE A 81 -4.91 1.02 -7.10
C PHE A 81 -3.47 0.91 -7.58
N ALA A 82 -2.69 1.95 -7.32
CA ALA A 82 -1.25 1.95 -7.48
C ALA A 82 -0.57 2.15 -6.13
N PHE A 83 0.50 1.39 -5.86
CA PHE A 83 1.38 1.66 -4.74
C PHE A 83 2.38 2.77 -5.06
N ILE A 84 2.64 3.63 -4.09
CA ILE A 84 3.88 4.40 -4.04
C ILE A 84 4.89 3.58 -3.24
N GLY A 85 5.84 3.00 -3.94
CA GLY A 85 6.82 2.08 -3.37
C GLY A 85 8.25 2.62 -3.43
N LYS A 86 9.10 2.12 -2.54
CA LYS A 86 10.52 2.49 -2.41
C LYS A 86 11.29 2.17 -3.69
N SER A 87 12.09 3.13 -4.19
CA SER A 87 12.87 2.98 -5.43
C SER A 87 13.90 1.84 -5.38
N GLU A 88 14.39 1.47 -4.21
CA GLU A 88 15.31 0.34 -4.02
C GLU A 88 14.71 -0.99 -4.46
N LEU A 89 13.39 -1.12 -4.46
CA LEU A 89 12.67 -2.28 -4.99
C LEU A 89 12.87 -2.47 -6.52
N LEU A 90 13.34 -1.45 -7.22
CA LEU A 90 13.74 -1.55 -8.63
C LEU A 90 14.92 -2.52 -8.86
N LYS A 91 15.64 -2.92 -7.81
CA LYS A 91 16.68 -3.96 -7.88
C LYS A 91 16.10 -5.36 -8.07
N TRP A 92 14.82 -5.56 -7.68
CA TRP A 92 14.16 -6.86 -7.79
C TRP A 92 13.47 -7.02 -9.16
N PRO A 93 13.84 -8.01 -9.99
CA PRO A 93 13.41 -8.10 -11.39
C PRO A 93 11.89 -8.04 -11.59
N VAL A 94 11.13 -8.79 -10.80
CA VAL A 94 9.66 -8.86 -10.90
C VAL A 94 9.02 -7.54 -10.48
N ILE A 95 9.48 -6.94 -9.38
CA ILE A 95 8.94 -5.66 -8.87
C ILE A 95 9.31 -4.53 -9.82
N ARG A 96 10.56 -4.50 -10.30
CA ARG A 96 11.03 -3.56 -11.34
C ARG A 96 10.15 -3.57 -12.57
N PHE A 97 9.64 -4.75 -12.96
CA PHE A 97 8.76 -4.88 -14.11
C PHE A 97 7.46 -4.10 -13.92
N PHE A 98 6.81 -4.18 -12.75
CA PHE A 98 5.59 -3.44 -12.46
C PHE A 98 5.82 -1.93 -12.44
N PHE A 99 6.92 -1.46 -11.86
CA PHE A 99 7.31 -0.04 -11.90
C PHE A 99 7.57 0.44 -13.33
N LYS A 100 8.37 -0.30 -14.12
CA LYS A 100 8.65 0.06 -15.51
C LYS A 100 7.40 0.08 -16.41
N ARG A 101 6.41 -0.73 -16.09
CA ARG A 101 5.13 -0.75 -16.81
C ARG A 101 4.14 0.30 -16.31
N GLY A 102 4.49 1.10 -15.30
CA GLY A 102 3.61 2.11 -14.71
C GLY A 102 2.39 1.49 -14.02
N VAL A 103 2.54 0.30 -13.44
CA VAL A 103 1.51 -0.31 -12.58
C VAL A 103 1.59 0.28 -11.18
N ASP A 104 2.81 0.43 -10.68
CA ASP A 104 3.12 1.06 -9.39
C ASP A 104 4.10 2.24 -9.62
N ILE A 105 4.24 3.12 -8.65
CA ILE A 105 4.97 4.39 -8.74
C ILE A 105 6.21 4.33 -7.84
N PRO A 106 7.44 4.45 -8.36
CA PRO A 106 8.64 4.46 -7.54
C PRO A 106 8.84 5.84 -6.89
N VAL A 107 9.14 5.87 -5.59
CA VAL A 107 9.53 7.09 -4.87
C VAL A 107 11.01 7.04 -4.52
N PHE A 108 11.72 8.09 -4.91
CA PHE A 108 13.13 8.33 -4.58
C PHE A 108 13.18 9.30 -3.40
N ARG A 109 13.68 8.85 -2.25
CA ARG A 109 13.64 9.59 -0.98
C ARG A 109 14.84 10.51 -0.79
N ASP A 110 15.86 10.31 -1.58
CA ASP A 110 17.12 11.04 -1.61
C ASP A 110 17.05 12.40 -2.34
N SER A 111 15.90 12.71 -2.97
CA SER A 111 15.74 13.92 -3.78
C SER A 111 14.32 14.47 -3.70
N VAL A 112 14.21 15.72 -3.24
CA VAL A 112 12.92 16.45 -3.17
C VAL A 112 12.27 16.58 -4.55
N SER A 113 13.08 16.86 -5.58
CA SER A 113 12.60 16.96 -6.96
C SER A 113 12.03 15.64 -7.47
N LYS A 114 12.68 14.50 -7.18
CA LYS A 114 12.18 13.18 -7.57
C LYS A 114 10.94 12.79 -6.77
N ALA A 115 10.86 13.16 -5.49
CA ALA A 115 9.66 12.95 -4.69
C ALA A 115 8.47 13.75 -5.22
N ALA A 116 8.67 14.99 -5.68
CA ALA A 116 7.64 15.78 -6.34
C ALA A 116 7.15 15.13 -7.66
N LYS A 117 8.05 14.57 -8.47
CA LYS A 117 7.67 13.82 -9.69
C LYS A 117 6.79 12.60 -9.37
N CYS A 118 7.02 11.92 -8.24
CA CYS A 118 6.19 10.82 -7.78
C CYS A 118 4.73 11.28 -7.54
N LEU A 119 4.52 12.45 -6.92
CA LEU A 119 3.18 13.00 -6.70
C LEU A 119 2.49 13.38 -8.02
N ILE A 120 3.23 13.90 -9.00
CA ILE A 120 2.69 14.18 -10.35
C ILE A 120 2.24 12.88 -11.01
N GLN A 121 3.04 11.82 -10.93
CA GLN A 121 2.66 10.50 -11.46
C GLN A 121 1.44 9.94 -10.74
N ALA A 122 1.34 10.13 -9.41
CA ALA A 122 0.18 9.70 -8.64
C ALA A 122 -1.11 10.42 -9.09
N LYS A 123 -1.05 11.75 -9.35
CA LYS A 123 -2.18 12.50 -9.91
C LYS A 123 -2.63 11.92 -11.26
N ALA A 124 -1.69 11.62 -12.15
CA ALA A 124 -2.01 11.00 -13.45
C ALA A 124 -2.64 9.61 -13.33
N GLU A 125 -2.35 8.84 -12.27
CA GLU A 125 -3.02 7.55 -12.02
C GLU A 125 -4.43 7.75 -11.41
N ILE A 126 -4.62 8.79 -10.60
CA ILE A 126 -5.93 9.18 -10.06
C ILE A 126 -6.88 9.57 -11.21
N GLU A 127 -6.40 10.33 -12.20
CA GLU A 127 -7.17 10.69 -13.41
C GLU A 127 -7.64 9.47 -14.21
N LYS A 128 -6.94 8.33 -14.09
CA LYS A 128 -7.35 7.03 -14.65
C LYS A 128 -8.29 6.24 -13.72
N SER A 129 -8.91 6.90 -12.75
CA SER A 129 -9.82 6.28 -11.78
C SER A 129 -9.17 5.18 -10.94
N ARG A 130 -7.95 5.42 -10.46
CA ARG A 130 -7.23 4.51 -9.57
C ARG A 130 -7.03 5.14 -8.19
N SER A 131 -7.21 4.35 -7.15
CA SER A 131 -6.79 4.73 -5.79
C SER A 131 -5.27 4.70 -5.66
N ILE A 132 -4.73 5.45 -4.71
CA ILE A 132 -3.29 5.45 -4.42
C ILE A 132 -3.06 4.92 -3.02
N VAL A 133 -2.19 3.94 -2.89
CA VAL A 133 -1.74 3.41 -1.59
C VAL A 133 -0.39 4.01 -1.25
N ILE A 134 -0.33 4.69 -0.13
CA ILE A 134 0.88 5.32 0.38
C ILE A 134 1.04 4.92 1.84
N PHE A 135 2.18 4.30 2.18
CA PHE A 135 2.58 4.10 3.56
C PHE A 135 3.19 5.40 4.10
N PRO A 136 2.46 6.20 4.90
CA PRO A 136 2.89 7.55 5.23
C PRO A 136 4.09 7.60 6.19
N GLU A 137 4.38 6.50 6.87
CA GLU A 137 5.60 6.32 7.68
C GLU A 137 6.88 6.41 6.82
N GLY A 138 6.75 6.04 5.55
CA GLY A 138 7.85 6.08 4.60
C GLY A 138 8.91 4.99 4.81
N GLY A 139 8.60 3.92 5.50
CA GLY A 139 9.41 2.75 5.82
C GLY A 139 9.19 2.35 7.26
N TRP A 140 9.64 1.17 7.63
CA TRP A 140 9.64 0.72 9.02
C TRP A 140 11.06 0.61 9.57
N ASP A 141 11.18 0.55 10.86
CA ASP A 141 12.34 0.11 11.61
C ASP A 141 11.95 -1.14 12.42
N ASN A 142 12.92 -1.77 13.06
CA ASN A 142 12.69 -2.97 13.86
C ASN A 142 11.98 -2.69 15.21
N SER A 143 11.50 -1.47 15.46
CA SER A 143 10.71 -1.18 16.65
C SER A 143 9.31 -1.80 16.52
N GLU A 144 8.99 -2.75 17.39
CA GLU A 144 7.76 -3.56 17.31
C GLU A 144 6.48 -2.78 17.63
N THR A 145 6.55 -1.69 18.36
CA THR A 145 5.39 -1.09 19.03
C THR A 145 4.98 0.28 18.54
N GLU A 146 5.90 1.11 18.03
CA GLU A 146 5.60 2.50 17.69
C GLU A 146 5.53 2.75 16.19
N MET A 147 4.48 3.47 15.75
CA MET A 147 4.43 4.00 14.40
C MET A 147 5.42 5.16 14.24
N ARG A 148 6.08 5.22 13.09
CA ARG A 148 6.89 6.39 12.71
C ARG A 148 6.00 7.59 12.41
N ARG A 149 6.51 8.78 12.65
CA ARG A 149 5.81 10.02 12.28
C ARG A 149 5.48 10.04 10.79
N PHE A 150 4.23 10.36 10.47
CA PHE A 150 3.76 10.41 9.09
C PHE A 150 4.41 11.54 8.29
N LYS A 151 4.81 11.25 7.06
CA LYS A 151 5.25 12.24 6.07
C LYS A 151 4.05 12.93 5.43
N SER A 152 4.23 14.16 4.97
CA SER A 152 3.15 15.00 4.48
C SER A 152 2.64 14.65 3.06
N GLY A 153 3.41 13.88 2.27
CA GLY A 153 3.13 13.67 0.85
C GLY A 153 1.78 13.06 0.53
N ALA A 154 1.31 12.09 1.31
CA ALA A 154 -0.01 11.47 1.14
C ALA A 154 -1.15 12.48 1.35
N PHE A 155 -1.03 13.30 2.38
CA PHE A 155 -2.04 14.27 2.78
C PHE A 155 -2.08 15.48 1.84
N GLN A 156 -0.91 15.90 1.35
CA GLN A 156 -0.83 16.90 0.30
C GLN A 156 -1.49 16.41 -0.98
N LEU A 157 -1.23 15.16 -1.38
CA LEU A 157 -1.87 14.56 -2.56
C LEU A 157 -3.39 14.52 -2.38
N ALA A 158 -3.89 14.12 -1.20
CA ALA A 158 -5.32 14.08 -0.89
C ALA A 158 -5.97 15.46 -1.05
N ILE A 159 -5.42 16.50 -0.42
CA ILE A 159 -5.93 17.88 -0.52
C ILE A 159 -5.85 18.39 -1.96
N ASP A 160 -4.72 18.17 -2.65
CA ASP A 160 -4.52 18.64 -4.03
C ASP A 160 -5.45 17.98 -5.05
N THR A 161 -5.99 16.80 -4.75
CA THR A 161 -6.85 16.02 -5.66
C THR A 161 -8.30 15.92 -5.22
N GLY A 162 -8.64 16.40 -4.01
CA GLY A 162 -9.97 16.25 -3.42
C GLY A 162 -10.34 14.81 -3.05
N LEU A 163 -9.40 13.87 -3.07
CA LEU A 163 -9.68 12.49 -2.70
C LEU A 163 -9.60 12.29 -1.20
N SER A 164 -10.66 11.71 -0.62
CA SER A 164 -10.69 11.37 0.79
C SER A 164 -9.53 10.46 1.19
N VAL A 165 -8.98 10.67 2.38
CA VAL A 165 -8.00 9.78 2.98
C VAL A 165 -8.72 8.60 3.60
N LEU A 166 -8.30 7.38 3.23
CA LEU A 166 -8.80 6.13 3.83
C LEU A 166 -7.74 5.55 4.77
N PRO A 167 -7.86 5.75 6.08
CA PRO A 167 -6.96 5.13 7.05
C PRO A 167 -7.20 3.63 7.13
N LEU A 168 -6.13 2.85 7.27
CA LEU A 168 -6.19 1.40 7.40
C LEU A 168 -5.16 0.94 8.44
N THR A 169 -5.54 0.02 9.33
CA THR A 169 -4.67 -0.50 10.37
C THR A 169 -4.42 -1.98 10.20
N PHE A 170 -3.15 -2.35 10.03
CA PHE A 170 -2.66 -3.72 10.18
C PHE A 170 -2.26 -3.93 11.64
N LYS A 171 -3.01 -4.76 12.38
CA LYS A 171 -2.83 -4.88 13.83
C LYS A 171 -1.66 -5.75 14.25
N ASN A 172 -1.42 -6.85 13.54
CA ASN A 172 -0.50 -7.88 13.99
C ASN A 172 0.30 -8.57 12.88
N ASN A 173 0.42 -7.96 11.72
CA ASN A 173 1.11 -8.56 10.57
C ASN A 173 2.59 -8.83 10.87
N TYR A 174 3.27 -7.94 11.61
CA TYR A 174 4.65 -8.08 12.04
C TYR A 174 4.89 -9.33 12.94
N GLN A 175 3.85 -9.77 13.67
CA GLN A 175 3.92 -10.99 14.47
C GLN A 175 3.78 -12.27 13.65
N LEU A 176 3.17 -12.17 12.46
CA LEU A 176 2.92 -13.30 11.56
C LEU A 176 4.02 -13.44 10.51
N PHE A 177 4.62 -12.32 10.13
CA PHE A 177 5.62 -12.28 9.08
C PHE A 177 6.56 -11.10 9.29
N THR A 178 7.80 -11.37 9.67
CA THR A 178 8.84 -10.36 9.82
C THR A 178 9.70 -10.23 8.56
N ASP A 179 10.39 -9.10 8.40
CA ASP A 179 11.23 -8.82 7.23
C ASP A 179 12.37 -9.85 7.08
N TYR A 180 12.64 -10.23 5.83
CA TYR A 180 13.68 -11.19 5.46
C TYR A 180 14.99 -10.54 5.00
N SER A 181 15.24 -9.28 5.32
CA SER A 181 16.46 -8.59 4.86
C SER A 181 17.75 -9.29 5.29
N ASP A 182 17.70 -10.06 6.36
CA ASP A 182 18.82 -10.80 6.94
C ASP A 182 18.62 -12.33 7.03
N PHE A 183 17.56 -12.86 6.39
CA PHE A 183 17.16 -14.27 6.48
C PHE A 183 16.83 -14.79 7.89
N SER A 184 16.76 -13.92 8.89
CA SER A 184 16.41 -14.26 10.28
C SER A 184 14.92 -14.08 10.58
N GLY A 185 14.15 -13.59 9.62
CA GLY A 185 12.73 -13.33 9.77
C GLY A 185 11.90 -14.57 10.11
N ASN A 186 10.94 -14.39 11.01
CA ASN A 186 10.01 -15.44 11.40
C ASN A 186 8.70 -15.34 10.63
N SER A 187 8.19 -16.49 10.21
CA SER A 187 6.84 -16.61 9.65
C SER A 187 6.08 -17.68 10.42
N LYS A 188 4.86 -17.34 10.86
CA LYS A 188 3.99 -18.31 11.55
C LYS A 188 2.56 -18.22 11.03
N PRO A 189 1.84 -19.36 10.97
CA PRO A 189 0.42 -19.36 10.62
C PRO A 189 -0.39 -18.58 11.67
N GLY A 190 -1.54 -18.04 11.25
CA GLY A 190 -2.39 -17.30 12.18
C GLY A 190 -3.47 -16.48 11.48
N ILE A 191 -4.03 -15.51 12.22
CA ILE A 191 -5.06 -14.61 11.73
C ILE A 191 -4.49 -13.19 11.65
N ALA A 192 -4.33 -12.69 10.43
CA ALA A 192 -4.03 -11.28 10.18
C ALA A 192 -5.30 -10.44 10.42
N ARG A 193 -5.21 -9.46 11.30
CA ARG A 193 -6.32 -8.57 11.67
C ARG A 193 -6.12 -7.22 11.03
N VAL A 194 -7.13 -6.78 10.28
CA VAL A 194 -7.12 -5.52 9.55
C VAL A 194 -8.36 -4.72 9.89
N VAL A 195 -8.19 -3.43 10.12
CA VAL A 195 -9.29 -2.48 10.34
C VAL A 195 -9.25 -1.41 9.25
N ILE A 196 -10.36 -1.25 8.55
CA ILE A 196 -10.55 -0.15 7.60
C ILE A 196 -11.42 0.89 8.29
N HIS A 197 -10.89 2.10 8.43
CA HIS A 197 -11.58 3.19 9.12
C HIS A 197 -12.46 3.99 8.15
N GLN A 198 -13.32 4.85 8.72
CA GLN A 198 -14.13 5.77 7.91
C GLN A 198 -13.23 6.71 7.10
N PRO A 199 -13.54 6.96 5.83
CA PRO A 199 -12.81 7.93 5.03
C PRO A 199 -12.86 9.32 5.65
N ILE A 200 -11.74 10.02 5.63
CA ILE A 200 -11.66 11.42 6.07
C ILE A 200 -11.85 12.28 4.82
N ASN A 201 -12.97 12.99 4.77
CA ASN A 201 -13.26 13.92 3.69
C ASN A 201 -12.29 15.11 3.72
N VAL A 202 -11.88 15.58 2.54
CA VAL A 202 -10.93 16.69 2.36
C VAL A 202 -11.49 17.86 1.53
N ASP A 203 -12.76 17.82 1.10
CA ASP A 203 -13.35 18.80 0.19
C ASP A 203 -13.26 20.26 0.70
N SER A 204 -13.35 20.46 2.03
CA SER A 204 -13.23 21.77 2.67
C SER A 204 -11.82 22.09 3.16
N LEU A 205 -10.85 21.22 2.96
CA LEU A 205 -9.50 21.36 3.48
C LEU A 205 -8.59 22.08 2.49
N SER A 206 -7.69 22.89 3.05
CA SER A 206 -6.63 23.60 2.34
C SER A 206 -5.25 23.10 2.79
N ARG A 207 -4.20 23.61 2.16
CA ARG A 207 -2.82 23.27 2.58
C ARG A 207 -2.49 23.69 4.02
N LYS A 208 -3.24 24.63 4.60
CA LYS A 208 -3.11 25.02 6.02
C LYS A 208 -3.54 23.90 6.96
N ASP A 209 -4.46 23.04 6.51
CA ASP A 209 -5.04 21.95 7.27
C ASP A 209 -4.23 20.63 7.17
N LEU A 210 -3.15 20.63 6.38
CA LEU A 210 -2.32 19.45 6.11
C LEU A 210 -1.82 18.77 7.39
N VAL A 211 -1.34 19.55 8.36
CA VAL A 211 -0.83 19.02 9.63
C VAL A 211 -1.96 18.40 10.45
N SER A 212 -3.12 19.04 10.49
CA SER A 212 -4.32 18.56 11.18
C SER A 212 -4.79 17.23 10.58
N LEU A 213 -4.94 17.15 9.24
CA LEU A 213 -5.32 15.93 8.53
C LEU A 213 -4.35 14.77 8.79
N LYS A 214 -3.04 15.06 8.72
CA LYS A 214 -1.98 14.09 9.02
C LYS A 214 -2.10 13.55 10.45
N ASN A 215 -2.23 14.42 11.44
CA ASN A 215 -2.31 14.04 12.84
C ASN A 215 -3.61 13.28 13.14
N LYS A 216 -4.74 13.70 12.55
CA LYS A 216 -6.01 12.98 12.66
C LYS A 216 -5.89 11.55 12.14
N THR A 217 -5.29 11.38 10.95
CA THR A 217 -5.07 10.04 10.37
C THR A 217 -4.15 9.19 11.23
N PHE A 218 -3.05 9.77 11.73
CA PHE A 218 -2.12 9.10 12.63
C PHE A 218 -2.83 8.61 13.90
N ASN A 219 -3.58 9.49 14.56
CA ASN A 219 -4.26 9.15 15.82
C ASN A 219 -5.31 8.05 15.64
N ILE A 220 -6.07 8.05 14.53
CA ILE A 220 -7.04 6.99 14.21
C ILE A 220 -6.34 5.64 14.13
N ILE A 221 -5.21 5.55 13.45
CA ILE A 221 -4.46 4.29 13.30
C ILE A 221 -3.80 3.90 14.62
N GLN A 222 -3.19 4.86 15.34
CA GLN A 222 -2.51 4.61 16.62
C GLN A 222 -3.48 4.07 17.67
N GLN A 223 -4.68 4.63 17.79
CA GLN A 223 -5.71 4.17 18.74
C GLN A 223 -6.15 2.72 18.49
N GLU A 224 -6.06 2.24 17.26
CA GLU A 224 -6.42 0.86 16.93
C GLU A 224 -5.26 -0.12 17.17
N LEU A 225 -4.04 0.37 17.35
CA LEU A 225 -2.85 -0.44 17.65
C LEU A 225 -2.63 -0.63 19.18
N THR A 226 -3.15 0.27 19.99
CA THR A 226 -3.14 0.18 21.48
C THR A 226 -4.29 -0.70 21.95
#